data_1b65e5b9f60a85479dff9fe5b4228333
#
_entry.id   1b65e5b9f60a85479dff9fe5b4228333
#
_cell.length_a   1.000
_cell.length_b   1.000
_cell.length_c   1.000
_cell.angle_alpha   90.00
_cell.angle_beta   90.00
_cell.angle_gamma   90.00
#
_symmetry.space_group_name_H-M   'P 1'
#
loop_
_entity.id
_entity.type
_entity.pdbx_description
1 polymer ?
#
loop_
_entity_poly.entity_id
_entity_poly.type
_entity_poly.pdbx_seq_one_letter_code
_entity_poly.pdbx_strand_id
1 'polypeptide(L)'
;MVIRGSGGELHTTVYRKPTHTNRYLHASSHHHPSQISSVPRSLINRALSLCDPPYIECELRVVRQAPENNGYSWRQSSRWAQTTTRRKPSCVNRSPVYLTYVKGVTDKISHYLQRRFDIVTRFRPPALVKSILRSPKDRDPLNVPGVYKIPCDCGRSYIGFVKS
;
A
#
# COMPACT_ATOMS: atom_id res chain seq x y z
N MET A 1 3.35 -10.12 -14.77
CA MET A 1 3.00 -10.26 -16.20
C MET A 1 3.84 -11.38 -16.77
N VAL A 2 3.28 -12.21 -17.58
CA VAL A 2 4.04 -13.27 -18.29
C VAL A 2 4.43 -12.73 -19.66
N ILE A 3 5.70 -12.88 -20.01
CA ILE A 3 6.27 -12.47 -21.30
C ILE A 3 6.83 -13.72 -21.96
N ARG A 4 6.61 -13.87 -23.27
CA ARG A 4 7.20 -14.93 -24.06
C ARG A 4 8.53 -14.44 -24.65
N GLY A 5 9.61 -15.13 -24.30
CA GLY A 5 10.94 -14.88 -24.87
C GLY A 5 11.05 -15.35 -26.33
N SER A 6 12.08 -14.90 -27.02
CA SER A 6 12.36 -15.27 -28.43
C SER A 6 12.60 -16.77 -28.64
N GLY A 7 13.02 -17.51 -27.61
CA GLY A 7 13.19 -18.97 -27.61
C GLY A 7 11.92 -19.75 -27.26
N GLY A 8 10.77 -19.10 -27.06
CA GLY A 8 9.54 -19.75 -26.60
C GLY A 8 9.42 -19.92 -25.10
N GLU A 9 10.42 -19.52 -24.32
CA GLU A 9 10.41 -19.53 -22.87
C GLU A 9 9.42 -18.52 -22.31
N LEU A 10 8.82 -18.84 -21.17
CA LEU A 10 7.91 -17.94 -20.46
C LEU A 10 8.65 -17.27 -19.30
N HIS A 11 8.67 -15.95 -19.28
CA HIS A 11 9.26 -15.15 -18.22
C HIS A 11 8.20 -14.36 -17.47
N THR A 12 8.48 -14.08 -16.21
CA THR A 12 7.63 -13.26 -15.36
C THR A 12 8.25 -11.90 -15.05
N THR A 13 7.40 -10.87 -15.02
CA THR A 13 7.79 -9.50 -14.62
C THR A 13 6.62 -8.80 -13.93
N VAL A 14 6.90 -7.67 -13.29
CA VAL A 14 5.89 -6.87 -12.60
C VAL A 14 4.98 -6.18 -13.61
N TYR A 15 3.69 -6.47 -13.54
CA TYR A 15 2.69 -5.74 -14.32
C TYR A 15 2.33 -4.42 -13.65
N ARG A 16 2.31 -3.35 -14.43
CA ARG A 16 1.76 -2.05 -14.06
C ARG A 16 0.63 -1.69 -14.99
N LYS A 17 -0.50 -1.27 -14.41
CA LYS A 17 -1.62 -0.77 -15.23
C LYS A 17 -1.17 0.51 -15.96
N PRO A 18 -1.68 0.77 -17.19
CA PRO A 18 -1.36 2.01 -17.91
C PRO A 18 -1.71 3.29 -17.13
N THR A 19 -2.71 3.22 -16.25
CA THR A 19 -3.15 4.31 -15.37
C THR A 19 -2.30 4.45 -14.10
N HIS A 20 -1.24 3.64 -13.93
CA HIS A 20 -0.43 3.68 -12.72
C HIS A 20 0.47 4.92 -12.68
N THR A 21 0.31 5.74 -11.66
CA THR A 21 0.98 7.05 -11.55
C THR A 21 2.29 7.01 -10.78
N ASN A 22 2.72 5.88 -10.25
CA ASN A 22 3.87 5.74 -9.34
C ASN A 22 3.82 6.68 -8.11
N ARG A 23 2.63 7.13 -7.73
CA ARG A 23 2.44 7.92 -6.51
C ARG A 23 2.28 6.99 -5.31
N TYR A 24 3.12 7.19 -4.32
CA TYR A 24 3.16 6.45 -3.06
C TYR A 24 3.13 7.42 -1.89
N LEU A 25 3.08 6.88 -0.68
CA LEU A 25 3.22 7.69 0.53
C LEU A 25 4.54 8.47 0.46
N HIS A 26 4.48 9.80 0.57
CA HIS A 26 5.67 10.66 0.47
C HIS A 26 6.57 10.48 1.69
N ALA A 27 7.90 10.55 1.51
CA ALA A 27 8.87 10.35 2.58
C ALA A 27 8.76 11.38 3.71
N SER A 28 8.29 12.60 3.42
CA SER A 28 8.06 13.66 4.43
C SER A 28 6.69 13.58 5.11
N SER A 29 5.89 12.58 4.80
CA SER A 29 4.54 12.46 5.35
C SER A 29 4.58 12.17 6.85
N HIS A 30 3.58 12.67 7.59
CA HIS A 30 3.48 12.50 9.04
C HIS A 30 2.95 11.12 9.42
N HIS A 31 3.71 10.08 9.05
CA HIS A 31 3.44 8.69 9.40
C HIS A 31 4.59 8.10 10.21
N HIS A 32 4.31 7.02 10.92
CA HIS A 32 5.37 6.32 11.64
C HIS A 32 6.46 5.82 10.67
N PRO A 33 7.76 5.93 11.03
CA PRO A 33 8.89 5.55 10.15
C PRO A 33 8.79 4.14 9.57
N SER A 34 8.18 3.18 10.28
CA SER A 34 7.97 1.83 9.76
C SER A 34 7.00 1.79 8.58
N GLN A 35 6.01 2.68 8.54
CA GLN A 35 5.06 2.79 7.42
C GLN A 35 5.74 3.46 6.22
N ILE A 36 6.51 4.52 6.46
CA ILE A 36 7.31 5.20 5.43
C ILE A 36 8.30 4.21 4.81
N SER A 37 9.08 3.49 5.62
CA SER A 37 10.07 2.53 5.14
C SER A 37 9.45 1.29 4.46
N SER A 38 8.19 0.99 4.70
CA SER A 38 7.51 -0.15 4.07
C SER A 38 7.30 0.04 2.57
N VAL A 39 7.19 1.29 2.08
CA VAL A 39 6.97 1.60 0.67
C VAL A 39 8.12 1.10 -0.21
N PRO A 40 9.35 1.64 -0.09
CA PRO A 40 10.44 1.17 -0.93
C PRO A 40 10.79 -0.30 -0.69
N ARG A 41 10.65 -0.79 0.55
CA ARG A 41 10.88 -2.19 0.88
C ARG A 41 9.93 -3.12 0.13
N SER A 42 8.64 -2.81 0.10
CA SER A 42 7.65 -3.63 -0.60
C SER A 42 7.86 -3.63 -2.11
N LEU A 43 8.26 -2.50 -2.69
CA LEU A 43 8.56 -2.38 -4.11
C LEU A 43 9.78 -3.22 -4.51
N ILE A 44 10.87 -3.13 -3.75
CA ILE A 44 12.09 -3.92 -3.99
C ILE A 44 11.81 -5.42 -3.83
N ASN A 45 11.14 -5.82 -2.74
CA ASN A 45 10.80 -7.23 -2.51
C ASN A 45 9.89 -7.77 -3.61
N ARG A 46 8.95 -6.98 -4.09
CA ARG A 46 8.07 -7.36 -5.20
C ARG A 46 8.86 -7.56 -6.50
N ALA A 47 9.81 -6.68 -6.81
CA ALA A 47 10.67 -6.83 -7.97
C ALA A 47 11.48 -8.14 -7.88
N LEU A 48 12.14 -8.37 -6.75
CA LEU A 48 12.99 -9.55 -6.54
C LEU A 48 12.22 -10.88 -6.48
N SER A 49 10.95 -10.85 -6.06
CA SER A 49 10.14 -12.08 -5.94
C SER A 49 9.31 -12.42 -7.18
N LEU A 50 9.05 -11.46 -8.06
CA LEU A 50 8.16 -11.65 -9.21
C LEU A 50 8.88 -11.57 -10.57
N CYS A 51 10.09 -11.03 -10.63
CA CYS A 51 10.82 -10.93 -11.88
C CYS A 51 11.81 -12.05 -12.05
N ASP A 52 11.83 -12.61 -13.24
CA ASP A 52 12.90 -13.51 -13.65
C ASP A 52 14.20 -12.76 -13.91
N PRO A 53 15.37 -13.44 -13.79
CA PRO A 53 16.70 -12.81 -13.84
C PRO A 53 16.91 -11.80 -14.97
N PRO A 54 16.48 -12.05 -16.23
CA PRO A 54 16.68 -11.10 -17.35
C PRO A 54 15.99 -9.75 -17.16
N TYR A 55 14.91 -9.72 -16.36
CA TYR A 55 14.06 -8.52 -16.20
C TYR A 55 14.27 -7.80 -14.85
N ILE A 56 15.00 -8.40 -13.92
CA ILE A 56 15.22 -7.84 -12.57
C ILE A 56 15.89 -6.47 -12.64
N GLU A 57 16.92 -6.31 -13.45
CA GLU A 57 17.68 -5.05 -13.52
C GLU A 57 16.81 -3.91 -14.08
N CYS A 58 16.04 -4.18 -15.12
CA CYS A 58 15.10 -3.21 -15.68
C CYS A 58 14.05 -2.79 -14.65
N GLU A 59 13.51 -3.76 -13.91
CA GLU A 59 12.52 -3.48 -12.87
C GLU A 59 13.12 -2.73 -11.68
N LEU A 60 14.33 -3.06 -11.26
CA LEU A 60 15.01 -2.32 -10.18
C LEU A 60 15.30 -0.87 -10.55
N ARG A 61 15.53 -0.57 -11.83
CA ARG A 61 15.68 0.83 -12.32
C ARG A 61 14.39 1.62 -12.08
N VAL A 62 13.23 1.05 -12.42
CA VAL A 62 11.92 1.66 -12.18
C VAL A 62 11.63 1.79 -10.69
N VAL A 63 11.93 0.74 -9.91
CA VAL A 63 11.76 0.73 -8.45
C VAL A 63 12.69 1.71 -7.74
N ARG A 64 13.82 2.08 -8.33
CA ARG A 64 14.68 3.14 -7.84
C ARG A 64 14.06 4.52 -8.07
N GLN A 65 13.59 4.78 -9.29
CA GLN A 65 13.05 6.08 -9.68
C GLN A 65 11.73 6.42 -8.98
N ALA A 66 10.85 5.44 -8.81
CA ALA A 66 9.53 5.68 -8.22
C ALA A 66 9.59 6.18 -6.75
N PRO A 67 10.38 5.59 -5.82
CA PRO A 67 10.60 6.16 -4.50
C PRO A 67 11.30 7.51 -4.52
N GLU A 68 12.31 7.72 -5.39
CA GLU A 68 13.00 9.01 -5.50
C GLU A 68 12.04 10.14 -5.85
N ASN A 69 11.09 9.92 -6.77
CA ASN A 69 10.03 10.87 -7.11
C ASN A 69 9.05 11.14 -5.96
N ASN A 70 9.03 10.28 -4.94
CA ASN A 70 8.23 10.43 -3.72
C ASN A 70 9.07 10.85 -2.51
N GLY A 71 10.26 11.43 -2.74
CA GLY A 71 11.11 12.02 -1.70
C GLY A 71 11.98 11.03 -0.92
N TYR A 72 12.08 9.77 -1.34
CA TYR A 72 12.95 8.77 -0.70
C TYR A 72 14.37 8.84 -1.26
N SER A 73 15.37 8.75 -0.40
CA SER A 73 16.75 8.52 -0.81
C SER A 73 16.99 7.05 -1.15
N TRP A 74 17.62 6.76 -2.29
CA TRP A 74 17.96 5.39 -2.66
C TRP A 74 18.84 4.68 -1.63
N ARG A 75 19.79 5.39 -1.01
CA ARG A 75 20.64 4.83 0.06
C ARG A 75 19.83 4.34 1.26
N GLN A 76 18.78 5.06 1.64
CA GLN A 76 17.87 4.64 2.71
C GLN A 76 16.98 3.46 2.26
N SER A 77 16.47 3.53 1.04
CA SER A 77 15.60 2.49 0.47
C SER A 77 16.29 1.14 0.38
N SER A 78 17.53 1.10 -0.08
CA SER A 78 18.33 -0.13 -0.18
C SER A 78 18.67 -0.73 1.19
N ARG A 79 19.00 0.10 2.19
CA ARG A 79 19.19 -0.37 3.59
C ARG A 79 17.92 -1.01 4.15
N TRP A 80 16.77 -0.41 3.91
CA TRP A 80 15.49 -0.95 4.37
C TRP A 80 15.12 -2.28 3.71
N ALA A 81 15.49 -2.48 2.45
CA ALA A 81 15.31 -3.75 1.76
C ALA A 81 16.14 -4.89 2.37
N GLN A 82 17.40 -4.62 2.68
CA GLN A 82 18.31 -5.62 3.28
C GLN A 82 17.89 -6.08 4.68
N THR A 83 17.14 -5.24 5.42
CA THR A 83 16.70 -5.57 6.78
C THR A 83 15.55 -6.60 6.83
N THR A 84 15.06 -7.06 5.67
CA THR A 84 13.83 -7.87 5.57
C THR A 84 14.01 -9.35 5.94
N THR A 85 15.22 -9.86 6.08
CA THR A 85 15.49 -11.31 6.26
C THR A 85 15.23 -11.85 7.66
N ARG A 86 14.95 -11.02 8.65
CA ARG A 86 14.52 -11.48 9.97
C ARG A 86 13.02 -11.32 10.17
N ARG A 87 12.24 -12.33 9.75
CA ARG A 87 10.92 -12.55 10.36
C ARG A 87 11.13 -12.70 11.87
N LYS A 88 10.74 -11.68 12.63
CA LYS A 88 10.57 -11.89 14.07
C LYS A 88 9.56 -13.01 14.25
N PRO A 89 9.84 -13.99 15.13
CA PRO A 89 8.86 -15.01 15.45
C PRO A 89 7.55 -14.31 15.81
N SER A 90 6.45 -14.82 15.29
CA SER A 90 5.12 -14.31 15.58
C SER A 90 4.90 -14.35 17.09
N CYS A 91 4.94 -13.18 17.71
CA CYS A 91 4.50 -13.04 19.09
C CYS A 91 3.06 -13.55 19.18
N VAL A 92 2.81 -14.31 20.25
CA VAL A 92 1.51 -14.78 20.72
C VAL A 92 0.38 -13.86 20.28
N ASN A 93 -0.73 -14.45 19.87
CA ASN A 93 -1.97 -13.84 19.36
C ASN A 93 -2.57 -12.84 20.35
N ARG A 94 -1.90 -11.74 20.63
CA ARG A 94 -2.40 -10.63 21.44
C ARG A 94 -2.88 -9.53 20.52
N SER A 95 -4.11 -9.09 20.73
CA SER A 95 -4.66 -7.95 19.99
C SER A 95 -3.82 -6.71 20.23
N PRO A 96 -3.30 -6.05 19.19
CA PRO A 96 -2.48 -4.86 19.35
C PRO A 96 -3.32 -3.67 19.80
N VAL A 97 -2.73 -2.82 20.66
CA VAL A 97 -3.33 -1.53 21.01
C VAL A 97 -2.96 -0.49 19.95
N TYR A 98 -3.94 0.25 19.50
CA TYR A 98 -3.74 1.28 18.49
C TYR A 98 -3.50 2.65 19.15
N LEU A 99 -2.41 3.28 18.78
CA LEU A 99 -2.04 4.63 19.23
C LEU A 99 -2.03 5.58 18.03
N THR A 100 -2.49 6.81 18.25
CA THR A 100 -2.26 7.90 17.30
C THR A 100 -0.78 8.24 17.27
N TYR A 101 -0.18 8.30 16.07
CA TYR A 101 1.23 8.61 15.95
C TYR A 101 1.50 10.09 16.20
N VAL A 102 2.32 10.36 17.21
CA VAL A 102 2.90 11.69 17.50
C VAL A 102 4.41 11.49 17.61
N LYS A 103 5.15 12.08 16.68
CA LYS A 103 6.61 11.93 16.59
C LYS A 103 7.31 12.32 17.91
N GLY A 104 8.17 11.41 18.38
CA GLY A 104 8.96 11.63 19.62
C GLY A 104 8.22 11.39 20.92
N VAL A 105 6.90 11.23 20.91
CA VAL A 105 6.07 10.98 22.11
C VAL A 105 5.60 9.53 22.12
N THR A 106 4.80 9.14 21.14
CA THR A 106 4.17 7.82 21.14
C THR A 106 5.15 6.68 20.90
N ASP A 107 6.31 6.95 20.31
CA ASP A 107 7.42 5.98 20.24
C ASP A 107 7.89 5.58 21.64
N LYS A 108 8.09 6.57 22.55
CA LYS A 108 8.49 6.32 23.94
C LYS A 108 7.42 5.55 24.71
N ILE A 109 6.15 5.92 24.54
CA ILE A 109 5.01 5.23 25.14
C ILE A 109 4.94 3.78 24.64
N SER A 110 5.10 3.55 23.34
CA SER A 110 5.12 2.21 22.75
C SER A 110 6.21 1.34 23.35
N HIS A 111 7.43 1.87 23.45
CA HIS A 111 8.55 1.15 24.06
C HIS A 111 8.30 0.83 25.55
N TYR A 112 7.74 1.77 26.30
CA TYR A 112 7.39 1.56 27.69
C TYR A 112 6.34 0.46 27.86
N LEU A 113 5.25 0.51 27.07
CA LEU A 113 4.18 -0.48 27.10
C LEU A 113 4.69 -1.88 26.72
N GLN A 114 5.57 -1.96 25.72
CA GLN A 114 6.13 -3.23 25.29
C GLN A 114 7.09 -3.82 26.33
N ARG A 115 7.95 -2.99 26.95
CA ARG A 115 8.93 -3.47 27.93
C ARG A 115 8.30 -3.84 29.27
N ARG A 116 7.32 -3.07 29.73
CA ARG A 116 6.78 -3.21 31.09
C ARG A 116 5.58 -4.16 31.13
N PHE A 117 4.78 -4.18 30.05
CA PHE A 117 3.50 -4.89 30.02
C PHE A 117 3.38 -5.88 28.86
N ASP A 118 4.42 -6.02 28.05
CA ASP A 118 4.43 -6.85 26.82
C ASP A 118 3.23 -6.53 25.87
N ILE A 119 2.81 -5.27 25.86
CA ILE A 119 1.71 -4.81 25.00
C ILE A 119 2.27 -4.41 23.65
N VAL A 120 1.79 -5.09 22.59
CA VAL A 120 2.11 -4.75 21.20
C VAL A 120 1.30 -3.54 20.76
N THR A 121 1.97 -2.49 20.30
CA THR A 121 1.32 -1.29 19.81
C THR A 121 1.37 -1.20 18.28
N ARG A 122 0.33 -0.59 17.70
CA ARG A 122 0.25 -0.25 16.27
C ARG A 122 -0.05 1.23 16.14
N PHE A 123 0.59 1.90 15.20
CA PHE A 123 0.38 3.33 14.99
C PHE A 123 -0.59 3.59 13.85
N ARG A 124 -1.45 4.58 14.04
CA ARG A 124 -2.34 5.10 13.01
C ARG A 124 -2.21 6.63 12.93
N PRO A 125 -2.49 7.26 11.79
CA PRO A 125 -2.52 8.71 11.69
C PRO A 125 -3.68 9.28 12.52
N PRO A 126 -3.58 10.56 12.96
CA PRO A 126 -4.60 11.22 13.78
C PRO A 126 -5.92 11.41 13.02
N ALA A 127 -5.85 11.65 11.72
CA ALA A 127 -7.01 11.77 10.85
C ALA A 127 -6.96 10.72 9.73
N LEU A 128 -8.07 10.07 9.51
CA LEU A 128 -8.26 9.11 8.43
C LEU A 128 -9.24 9.69 7.41
N VAL A 129 -8.94 9.54 6.13
CA VAL A 129 -9.84 9.97 5.05
C VAL A 129 -11.24 9.38 5.21
N LYS A 130 -11.34 8.13 5.68
CA LYS A 130 -12.63 7.47 5.95
C LYS A 130 -13.46 8.12 7.06
N SER A 131 -12.87 8.96 7.92
CA SER A 131 -13.64 9.71 8.93
C SER A 131 -14.35 10.92 8.35
N ILE A 132 -13.94 11.36 7.16
CA ILE A 132 -14.50 12.50 6.43
C ILE A 132 -15.43 12.00 5.32
N LEU A 133 -15.04 10.92 4.65
CA LEU A 133 -15.85 10.31 3.58
C LEU A 133 -16.83 9.32 4.17
N ARG A 134 -18.06 9.31 3.65
CA ARG A 134 -19.03 8.26 3.96
C ARG A 134 -18.45 6.90 3.57
N SER A 135 -18.73 5.89 4.38
CA SER A 135 -18.40 4.52 4.04
C SER A 135 -19.21 4.10 2.81
N PRO A 136 -18.59 3.45 1.81
CA PRO A 136 -19.36 2.86 0.70
C PRO A 136 -20.33 1.76 1.17
N LYS A 137 -20.21 1.31 2.44
CA LYS A 137 -21.13 0.37 3.08
C LYS A 137 -22.25 1.06 3.87
N ASP A 138 -22.17 2.38 4.06
CA ASP A 138 -23.27 3.13 4.66
C ASP A 138 -24.43 3.05 3.68
N ARG A 139 -25.55 2.51 4.15
CA ARG A 139 -26.77 2.48 3.36
C ARG A 139 -27.15 3.90 3.05
N ASP A 140 -27.00 4.31 1.79
CA ASP A 140 -27.59 5.53 1.30
C ASP A 140 -29.11 5.37 1.42
N PRO A 141 -29.83 6.32 2.05
CA PRO A 141 -31.29 6.28 2.08
C PRO A 141 -31.91 6.23 0.68
N LEU A 142 -31.14 6.60 -0.37
CA LEU A 142 -31.52 6.47 -1.77
C LEU A 142 -31.16 5.13 -2.40
N ASN A 143 -30.45 4.24 -1.69
CA ASN A 143 -30.08 2.92 -2.19
C ASN A 143 -31.24 1.92 -1.99
N VAL A 144 -32.35 2.24 -2.60
CA VAL A 144 -33.53 1.37 -2.65
C VAL A 144 -33.39 0.50 -3.91
N PRO A 145 -33.73 -0.79 -3.85
CA PRO A 145 -33.79 -1.61 -5.04
C PRO A 145 -34.70 -0.97 -6.08
N GLY A 146 -34.20 -0.79 -7.31
CA GLY A 146 -34.97 -0.12 -8.33
C GLY A 146 -34.30 -0.11 -9.69
N VAL A 147 -35.05 0.31 -10.69
CA VAL A 147 -34.56 0.51 -12.04
C VAL A 147 -34.24 1.99 -12.22
N TYR A 148 -33.07 2.31 -12.72
CA TYR A 148 -32.69 3.68 -13.04
C TYR A 148 -32.41 3.83 -14.53
N LYS A 149 -32.67 5.04 -15.03
CA LYS A 149 -32.43 5.42 -16.42
C LYS A 149 -31.49 6.62 -16.44
N ILE A 150 -30.38 6.49 -17.12
CA ILE A 150 -29.44 7.60 -17.35
C ILE A 150 -29.56 8.01 -18.82
N PRO A 151 -30.08 9.22 -19.10
CA PRO A 151 -30.16 9.73 -20.46
C PRO A 151 -28.75 10.16 -20.93
N CYS A 152 -28.46 9.95 -22.20
CA CYS A 152 -27.26 10.43 -22.85
C CYS A 152 -27.64 11.56 -23.83
N ASP A 153 -26.77 12.54 -23.98
CA ASP A 153 -26.95 13.66 -24.94
C ASP A 153 -27.09 13.18 -26.38
N CYS A 154 -26.65 11.96 -26.68
CA CYS A 154 -26.82 11.31 -28.00
C CYS A 154 -28.26 10.78 -28.24
N GLY A 155 -29.21 11.03 -27.36
CA GLY A 155 -30.61 10.56 -27.44
C GLY A 155 -30.82 9.12 -26.99
N ARG A 156 -29.78 8.37 -26.66
CA ARG A 156 -29.87 7.01 -26.11
C ARG A 156 -29.97 7.07 -24.59
N SER A 157 -30.49 6.01 -23.99
CA SER A 157 -30.55 5.90 -22.51
C SER A 157 -29.93 4.60 -22.07
N TYR A 158 -29.20 4.67 -20.96
CA TYR A 158 -28.77 3.48 -20.24
C TYR A 158 -29.81 3.15 -19.18
N ILE A 159 -30.26 1.91 -19.15
CA ILE A 159 -31.19 1.40 -18.13
C ILE A 159 -30.44 0.35 -17.32
N GLY A 160 -30.34 0.58 -16.01
CA GLY A 160 -29.75 -0.35 -15.07
C GLY A 160 -30.69 -0.65 -13.91
N PHE A 161 -30.38 -1.68 -13.14
CA PHE A 161 -31.14 -2.00 -11.95
C PHE A 161 -30.19 -2.22 -10.76
N VAL A 162 -30.65 -1.82 -9.58
CA VAL A 162 -30.00 -2.13 -8.30
C VAL A 162 -30.77 -3.25 -7.64
N LYS A 163 -30.07 -4.35 -7.37
CA LYS A 163 -30.60 -5.51 -6.67
C LYS A 163 -30.43 -5.32 -5.18
N SER A 164 -31.45 -5.66 -4.40
CA SER A 164 -31.38 -5.69 -2.93
C SER A 164 -30.38 -6.72 -2.41
#